data_59f4c8a54574caa944f64dfc98a830ca
#
_entry.id   59f4c8a54574caa944f64dfc98a830ca
#
_cell.length_a   1.000
_cell.length_b   1.000
_cell.length_c   1.000
_cell.angle_alpha   90.00
_cell.angle_beta   90.00
_cell.angle_gamma   90.00
#
_symmetry.space_group_name_H-M   'P 1'
#
loop_
_entity.id
_entity.type
_entity.pdbx_description
1 polymer ?
#
loop_
_entity_poly.entity_id
_entity_poly.type
_entity_poly.pdbx_seq_one_letter_code
_entity_poly.pdbx_strand_id
1 'polypeptide(L)'
;SYLDLGYVYGTLSNAGGENPLDYAALARRPAELCVVAANAQNGEAQYFTKADLHPDDYRVLMASCCIPVIDQPCVIDGVPYFDGGLADPVPLEWAFAHGCDRVALILTKPIGLVRSDAMDEHLAHLLQSHYPAAAEGLRRRAWRYNTAVQRARELERQGLVCIIAPDS
;
A
#
# COMPACT_ATOMS: atom_id res chain seq x y z
N SER A 1 4.80 19.55 -2.63
CA SER A 1 4.39 18.33 -1.93
C SER A 1 5.02 18.31 -0.54
N TYR A 2 4.29 17.85 0.47
CA TYR A 2 4.85 17.69 1.82
C TYR A 2 5.84 16.52 1.88
N LEU A 3 5.68 15.55 0.99
CA LEU A 3 6.59 14.44 0.75
C LEU A 3 6.88 14.38 -0.76
N ASP A 4 8.12 14.60 -1.14
CA ASP A 4 8.52 14.51 -2.54
C ASP A 4 8.83 13.05 -2.91
N LEU A 5 7.80 12.32 -3.30
CA LEU A 5 7.92 10.92 -3.71
C LEU A 5 8.79 10.76 -4.96
N GLY A 6 8.78 11.74 -5.86
CA GLY A 6 9.66 11.77 -7.03
C GLY A 6 11.13 11.85 -6.65
N TYR A 7 11.46 12.67 -5.64
CA TYR A 7 12.81 12.71 -5.09
C TYR A 7 13.19 11.39 -4.41
N VAL A 8 12.31 10.85 -3.55
CA VAL A 8 12.60 9.62 -2.80
C VAL A 8 12.84 8.43 -3.74
N TYR A 9 11.91 8.19 -4.67
CA TYR A 9 11.94 6.99 -5.52
C TYR A 9 12.60 7.20 -6.89
N GLY A 10 12.78 8.46 -7.32
CA GLY A 10 13.39 8.79 -8.61
C GLY A 10 14.81 9.35 -8.52
N THR A 11 15.29 9.69 -7.31
CA THR A 11 16.62 10.28 -7.12
C THR A 11 17.38 9.63 -5.97
N LEU A 12 16.82 9.70 -4.76
CA LEU A 12 17.48 9.24 -3.53
C LEU A 12 17.79 7.74 -3.57
N SER A 13 16.83 6.93 -4.06
CA SER A 13 16.91 5.46 -4.08
C SER A 13 17.59 4.90 -5.32
N ASN A 14 17.91 5.71 -6.32
CA ASN A 14 18.59 5.28 -7.53
C ASN A 14 20.08 4.96 -7.27
N ALA A 15 20.74 4.21 -8.15
CA ALA A 15 22.11 3.72 -7.97
C ALA A 15 23.14 4.84 -7.71
N GLY A 16 22.91 6.07 -8.21
CA GLY A 16 23.75 7.24 -7.94
C GLY A 16 23.22 8.14 -6.81
N GLY A 17 22.16 7.76 -6.13
CA GLY A 17 21.54 8.55 -5.08
C GLY A 17 22.25 8.44 -3.72
N GLU A 18 21.78 9.22 -2.75
CA GLU A 18 22.35 9.24 -1.40
C GLU A 18 22.04 7.97 -0.59
N ASN A 19 20.93 7.28 -0.90
CA ASN A 19 20.50 6.06 -0.23
C ASN A 19 19.97 5.04 -1.24
N PRO A 20 20.88 4.45 -2.06
CA PRO A 20 20.47 3.58 -3.16
C PRO A 20 19.82 2.29 -2.67
N LEU A 21 18.74 1.88 -3.34
CA LEU A 21 18.18 0.55 -3.16
C LEU A 21 19.12 -0.49 -3.80
N ASP A 22 19.55 -1.48 -3.03
CA ASP A 22 20.29 -2.62 -3.58
C ASP A 22 19.34 -3.54 -4.37
N TYR A 23 19.00 -3.10 -5.58
CA TYR A 23 18.14 -3.85 -6.49
C TYR A 23 18.70 -5.25 -6.78
N ALA A 24 20.01 -5.37 -6.93
CA ALA A 24 20.64 -6.66 -7.24
C ALA A 24 20.49 -7.65 -6.08
N ALA A 25 20.62 -7.18 -4.83
CA ALA A 25 20.34 -8.01 -3.66
C ALA A 25 18.86 -8.39 -3.57
N LEU A 26 17.95 -7.43 -3.79
CA LEU A 26 16.52 -7.70 -3.82
C LEU A 26 16.14 -8.76 -4.86
N ALA A 27 16.62 -8.62 -6.08
CA ALA A 27 16.33 -9.55 -7.18
C ALA A 27 16.83 -10.98 -6.90
N ARG A 28 17.99 -11.12 -6.25
CA ARG A 28 18.58 -12.44 -5.93
C ARG A 28 17.94 -13.14 -4.75
N ARG A 29 17.19 -12.43 -3.88
CA ARG A 29 16.56 -13.05 -2.71
C ARG A 29 15.45 -14.02 -3.15
N PRO A 30 15.34 -15.21 -2.52
CA PRO A 30 14.25 -16.15 -2.80
C PRO A 30 12.89 -15.65 -2.28
N ALA A 31 12.89 -14.74 -1.30
CA ALA A 31 11.66 -14.16 -0.76
C ALA A 31 10.92 -13.37 -1.84
N GLU A 32 9.62 -13.55 -1.95
CA GLU A 32 8.76 -12.76 -2.81
C GLU A 32 8.54 -11.37 -2.22
N LEU A 33 8.37 -10.38 -3.09
CA LEU A 33 7.90 -9.04 -2.75
C LEU A 33 6.53 -8.83 -3.37
N CYS A 34 5.59 -8.35 -2.59
CA CYS A 34 4.32 -7.87 -3.09
C CYS A 34 4.13 -6.42 -2.65
N VAL A 35 3.82 -5.55 -3.60
CA VAL A 35 3.52 -4.13 -3.37
C VAL A 35 2.10 -3.87 -3.82
N VAL A 36 1.27 -3.36 -2.92
CA VAL A 36 -0.12 -3.07 -3.23
C VAL A 36 -0.28 -1.61 -3.64
N ALA A 37 -0.96 -1.37 -4.75
CA ALA A 37 -1.42 -0.05 -5.15
C ALA A 37 -2.89 -0.12 -5.56
N ALA A 38 -3.60 1.01 -5.49
CA ALA A 38 -4.99 1.10 -5.91
C ALA A 38 -5.06 1.70 -7.32
N ASN A 39 -5.66 1.00 -8.27
CA ASN A 39 -5.93 1.52 -9.59
C ASN A 39 -6.93 2.67 -9.48
N ALA A 40 -6.53 3.89 -9.90
CA ALA A 40 -7.35 5.09 -9.75
C ALA A 40 -8.59 5.10 -10.65
N GLN A 41 -8.60 4.30 -11.73
CA GLN A 41 -9.68 4.26 -12.72
C GLN A 41 -10.82 3.35 -12.28
N ASN A 42 -10.50 2.18 -11.68
CA ASN A 42 -11.51 1.18 -11.32
C ASN A 42 -11.61 0.91 -9.80
N GLY A 43 -10.65 1.43 -8.99
CA GLY A 43 -10.63 1.27 -7.54
C GLY A 43 -10.16 -0.11 -7.05
N GLU A 44 -9.70 -0.98 -7.94
CA GLU A 44 -9.23 -2.32 -7.61
C GLU A 44 -7.80 -2.31 -7.08
N ALA A 45 -7.48 -3.28 -6.22
CA ALA A 45 -6.12 -3.52 -5.78
C ALA A 45 -5.29 -4.12 -6.91
N GLN A 46 -4.13 -3.53 -7.16
CA GLN A 46 -3.08 -4.08 -8.01
C GLN A 46 -1.95 -4.59 -7.11
N TYR A 47 -1.57 -5.83 -7.30
CA TYR A 47 -0.48 -6.48 -6.58
C TYR A 47 0.72 -6.59 -7.52
N PHE A 48 1.68 -5.70 -7.34
CA PHE A 48 2.95 -5.73 -8.06
C PHE A 48 3.93 -6.66 -7.36
N THR A 49 4.78 -7.30 -8.13
CA THR A 49 5.79 -8.25 -7.66
C THR A 49 7.21 -7.74 -7.94
N LYS A 50 8.22 -8.51 -7.59
CA LYS A 50 9.60 -8.19 -7.98
C LYS A 50 9.81 -8.08 -9.49
N ALA A 51 8.99 -8.78 -10.29
CA ALA A 51 9.08 -8.72 -11.75
C ALA A 51 8.70 -7.35 -12.32
N ASP A 52 7.93 -6.57 -11.57
CA ASP A 52 7.47 -5.24 -11.95
C ASP A 52 8.44 -4.12 -11.51
N LEU A 53 9.49 -4.47 -10.76
CA LEU A 53 10.56 -3.56 -10.36
C LEU A 53 11.75 -3.66 -11.31
N HIS A 54 12.29 -2.53 -11.70
CA HIS A 54 13.48 -2.46 -12.55
C HIS A 54 14.56 -1.59 -11.89
N PRO A 55 15.85 -1.75 -12.27
CA PRO A 55 16.92 -0.89 -11.77
C PRO A 55 16.58 0.58 -12.03
N ASP A 56 16.65 1.41 -10.98
CA ASP A 56 16.38 2.85 -11.02
C ASP A 56 14.95 3.25 -11.50
N ASP A 57 14.04 2.28 -11.57
CA ASP A 57 12.61 2.50 -11.78
C ASP A 57 11.80 1.91 -10.62
N TYR A 58 11.56 2.73 -9.62
CA TYR A 58 10.84 2.36 -8.40
C TYR A 58 9.43 2.95 -8.36
N ARG A 59 8.81 3.21 -9.53
CA ARG A 59 7.44 3.73 -9.64
C ARG A 59 6.42 2.84 -8.95
N VAL A 60 6.62 1.54 -8.91
CA VAL A 60 5.76 0.60 -8.16
C VAL A 60 5.74 0.93 -6.66
N LEU A 61 6.91 1.18 -6.06
CA LEU A 61 7.01 1.59 -4.65
C LEU A 61 6.40 2.98 -4.44
N MET A 62 6.67 3.91 -5.36
CA MET A 62 6.08 5.24 -5.35
C MET A 62 4.56 5.19 -5.40
N ALA A 63 3.97 4.37 -6.28
CA ALA A 63 2.53 4.21 -6.43
C ALA A 63 1.86 3.79 -5.12
N SER A 64 2.47 2.85 -4.40
CA SER A 64 1.98 2.38 -3.10
C SER A 64 2.03 3.43 -1.99
N CYS A 65 2.68 4.57 -2.23
CA CYS A 65 2.82 5.69 -1.28
C CYS A 65 2.10 6.97 -1.75
N CYS A 66 1.51 6.99 -2.96
CA CYS A 66 0.81 8.15 -3.51
C CYS A 66 -0.53 8.37 -2.79
N ILE A 67 -0.57 9.33 -1.86
CA ILE A 67 -1.78 9.65 -1.10
C ILE A 67 -2.68 10.54 -1.96
N PRO A 68 -3.95 10.14 -2.24
CA PRO A 68 -4.88 10.95 -3.01
C PRO A 68 -5.05 12.36 -2.44
N VAL A 69 -5.25 13.35 -3.32
CA VAL A 69 -5.40 14.77 -3.01
C VAL A 69 -4.08 15.46 -2.60
N ILE A 70 -3.19 14.75 -1.90
CA ILE A 70 -1.87 15.28 -1.52
C ILE A 70 -0.89 15.14 -2.69
N ASP A 71 -0.89 13.98 -3.34
CA ASP A 71 -0.03 13.66 -4.46
C ASP A 71 -0.83 13.47 -5.75
N GLN A 72 -0.15 13.64 -6.89
CA GLN A 72 -0.69 13.17 -8.17
C GLN A 72 -0.55 11.64 -8.22
N PRO A 73 -1.46 10.93 -8.90
CA PRO A 73 -1.32 9.48 -9.05
C PRO A 73 -0.04 9.13 -9.80
N CYS A 74 0.63 8.08 -9.36
CA CYS A 74 1.77 7.52 -10.07
C CYS A 74 1.27 6.76 -11.30
N VAL A 75 1.79 7.09 -12.49
CA VAL A 75 1.40 6.42 -13.72
C VAL A 75 2.41 5.32 -14.05
N ILE A 76 1.91 4.08 -14.16
CA ILE A 76 2.69 2.90 -14.60
C ILE A 76 1.97 2.33 -15.82
N ASP A 77 2.67 2.26 -16.94
CA ASP A 77 2.16 1.74 -18.24
C ASP A 77 0.82 2.36 -18.66
N GLY A 78 0.68 3.67 -18.44
CA GLY A 78 -0.51 4.44 -18.79
C GLY A 78 -1.67 4.34 -17.81
N VAL A 79 -1.54 3.56 -16.74
CA VAL A 79 -2.55 3.40 -15.69
C VAL A 79 -2.15 4.23 -14.46
N PRO A 80 -3.03 5.12 -13.95
CA PRO A 80 -2.79 5.88 -12.73
C PRO A 80 -3.06 5.04 -11.48
N TYR A 81 -2.17 5.13 -10.50
CA TYR A 81 -2.27 4.42 -9.22
C TYR A 81 -2.14 5.36 -8.03
N PHE A 82 -2.86 5.05 -6.98
CA PHE A 82 -2.74 5.64 -5.64
C PHE A 82 -2.30 4.58 -4.62
N ASP A 83 -2.06 5.02 -3.37
CA ASP A 83 -1.72 4.20 -2.22
C ASP A 83 -2.64 2.97 -2.10
N GLY A 84 -2.03 1.81 -1.91
CA GLY A 84 -2.73 0.52 -1.81
C GLY A 84 -3.74 0.44 -0.67
N GLY A 85 -3.57 1.27 0.36
CA GLY A 85 -4.51 1.37 1.47
C GLY A 85 -5.94 1.79 1.09
N LEU A 86 -6.16 2.28 -0.14
CA LEU A 86 -7.50 2.55 -0.66
C LEU A 86 -8.25 1.26 -1.03
N ALA A 87 -7.52 0.27 -1.52
CA ALA A 87 -8.11 -0.95 -2.07
C ALA A 87 -7.93 -2.16 -1.14
N ASP A 88 -6.70 -2.41 -0.68
CA ASP A 88 -6.37 -3.48 0.26
C ASP A 88 -5.32 -3.01 1.28
N PRO A 89 -5.74 -2.40 2.40
CA PRO A 89 -4.84 -1.81 3.39
C PRO A 89 -4.04 -2.84 4.21
N VAL A 90 -4.50 -4.09 4.26
CA VAL A 90 -3.86 -5.20 5.01
C VAL A 90 -4.07 -6.49 4.21
N PRO A 91 -3.18 -6.83 3.28
CA PRO A 91 -3.39 -7.88 2.28
C PRO A 91 -3.22 -9.30 2.84
N LEU A 92 -3.95 -9.65 3.90
CA LEU A 92 -3.88 -10.97 4.55
C LEU A 92 -4.37 -12.08 3.63
N GLU A 93 -5.51 -11.88 2.99
CA GLU A 93 -6.12 -12.89 2.12
C GLU A 93 -5.24 -13.14 0.90
N TRP A 94 -4.60 -12.09 0.38
CA TRP A 94 -3.62 -12.24 -0.70
C TRP A 94 -2.43 -13.10 -0.27
N ALA A 95 -1.87 -12.85 0.93
CA ALA A 95 -0.74 -13.62 1.44
C ALA A 95 -1.08 -15.11 1.59
N PHE A 96 -2.22 -15.44 2.17
CA PHE A 96 -2.66 -16.85 2.31
C PHE A 96 -2.95 -17.49 0.95
N ALA A 97 -3.59 -16.77 0.02
CA ALA A 97 -3.84 -17.27 -1.34
C ALA A 97 -2.55 -17.54 -2.13
N HIS A 98 -1.44 -16.89 -1.76
CA HIS A 98 -0.13 -17.07 -2.39
C HIS A 98 0.83 -17.96 -1.59
N GLY A 99 0.29 -18.84 -0.74
CA GLY A 99 1.02 -19.93 -0.11
C GLY A 99 1.70 -19.60 1.22
N CYS A 100 1.34 -18.49 1.86
CA CYS A 100 1.78 -18.23 3.23
C CYS A 100 0.97 -19.08 4.22
N ASP A 101 1.62 -19.93 5.00
CA ASP A 101 0.97 -20.69 6.07
C ASP A 101 0.76 -19.83 7.33
N ARG A 102 1.58 -18.81 7.52
CA ARG A 102 1.53 -17.86 8.64
C ARG A 102 1.94 -16.48 8.18
N VAL A 103 1.41 -15.46 8.85
CA VAL A 103 1.69 -14.05 8.56
C VAL A 103 2.15 -13.32 9.81
N ALA A 104 3.27 -12.59 9.72
CA ALA A 104 3.62 -11.55 10.69
C ALA A 104 3.06 -10.22 10.17
N LEU A 105 2.07 -9.67 10.86
CA LEU A 105 1.44 -8.39 10.52
C LEU A 105 2.05 -7.27 11.37
N ILE A 106 2.73 -6.34 10.71
CA ILE A 106 3.30 -5.16 11.38
C ILE A 106 2.36 -3.98 11.13
N LEU A 107 1.75 -3.45 12.19
CA LEU A 107 0.90 -2.27 12.15
C LEU A 107 1.68 -1.02 12.58
N THR A 108 1.38 0.10 11.96
CA THR A 108 1.94 1.42 12.32
C THR A 108 1.07 2.17 13.34
N LYS A 109 -0.06 1.58 13.72
CA LYS A 109 -1.03 2.12 14.69
C LYS A 109 -1.31 1.08 15.76
N PRO A 110 -1.68 1.51 17.00
CA PRO A 110 -2.09 0.59 18.04
C PRO A 110 -3.22 -0.33 17.60
N ILE A 111 -3.15 -1.60 18.01
CA ILE A 111 -4.12 -2.63 17.58
C ILE A 111 -5.57 -2.31 18.01
N GLY A 112 -5.74 -1.54 19.08
CA GLY A 112 -7.07 -1.12 19.57
C GLY A 112 -7.65 0.10 18.87
N LEU A 113 -6.87 0.75 17.98
CA LEU A 113 -7.33 1.96 17.30
C LEU A 113 -8.34 1.60 16.20
N VAL A 114 -9.54 2.16 16.30
CA VAL A 114 -10.54 2.12 15.24
C VAL A 114 -10.36 3.34 14.35
N ARG A 115 -10.09 3.10 13.06
CA ARG A 115 -9.94 4.19 12.08
C ARG A 115 -11.28 4.85 11.80
N SER A 116 -11.31 6.19 11.87
CA SER A 116 -12.47 7.01 11.50
C SER A 116 -12.44 7.33 10.00
N ASP A 117 -13.60 7.50 9.41
CA ASP A 117 -13.83 7.88 8.00
C ASP A 117 -14.00 9.40 7.77
N ALA A 118 -14.10 10.19 8.84
CA ALA A 118 -14.44 11.61 8.75
C ALA A 118 -13.54 12.43 7.81
N MET A 119 -12.22 12.20 7.85
CA MET A 119 -11.28 12.86 6.94
C MET A 119 -11.35 12.25 5.54
N ASP A 120 -11.57 10.94 5.44
CA ASP A 120 -11.63 10.21 4.18
C ASP A 120 -12.81 10.67 3.31
N GLU A 121 -13.97 10.97 3.92
CA GLU A 121 -15.14 11.50 3.21
C GLU A 121 -14.87 12.89 2.59
N HIS A 122 -14.21 13.78 3.33
CA HIS A 122 -13.84 15.09 2.81
C HIS A 122 -12.87 14.99 1.62
N LEU A 123 -11.83 14.15 1.72
CA LEU A 123 -10.88 13.91 0.64
C LEU A 123 -11.54 13.24 -0.57
N ALA A 124 -12.48 12.32 -0.34
CA ALA A 124 -13.23 11.64 -1.39
C ALA A 124 -14.06 12.65 -2.22
N HIS A 125 -14.66 13.64 -1.55
CA HIS A 125 -15.40 14.67 -2.26
C HIS A 125 -14.52 15.50 -3.22
N LEU A 126 -13.30 15.82 -2.81
CA LEU A 126 -12.34 16.54 -3.66
C LEU A 126 -11.86 15.70 -4.86
N LEU A 127 -11.76 14.38 -4.67
CA LEU A 127 -11.27 13.47 -5.68
C LEU A 127 -12.33 13.02 -6.70
N GLN A 128 -13.62 13.12 -6.31
CA GLN A 128 -14.77 12.54 -7.02
C GLN A 128 -14.86 12.91 -8.50
N SER A 129 -14.50 14.15 -8.87
CA SER A 129 -14.63 14.64 -10.25
C SER A 129 -13.59 14.04 -11.20
N HIS A 130 -12.41 13.67 -10.71
CA HIS A 130 -11.30 13.19 -11.53
C HIS A 130 -11.12 11.67 -11.42
N TYR A 131 -11.32 11.11 -10.23
CA TYR A 131 -11.11 9.70 -9.92
C TYR A 131 -12.24 9.16 -9.03
N PRO A 132 -13.45 8.98 -9.57
CA PRO A 132 -14.62 8.56 -8.79
C PRO A 132 -14.44 7.20 -8.10
N ALA A 133 -13.73 6.26 -8.74
CA ALA A 133 -13.45 4.95 -8.15
C ALA A 133 -12.47 5.04 -6.97
N ALA A 134 -11.43 5.88 -7.07
CA ALA A 134 -10.52 6.13 -5.95
C ALA A 134 -11.21 6.91 -4.80
N ALA A 135 -12.13 7.81 -5.12
CA ALA A 135 -12.97 8.48 -4.12
C ALA A 135 -13.82 7.47 -3.33
N GLU A 136 -14.42 6.51 -4.00
CA GLU A 136 -15.14 5.41 -3.33
C GLU A 136 -14.20 4.53 -2.50
N GLY A 137 -12.96 4.31 -2.98
CA GLY A 137 -11.90 3.66 -2.21
C GLY A 137 -11.62 4.37 -0.88
N LEU A 138 -11.53 5.71 -0.89
CA LEU A 138 -11.36 6.53 0.32
C LEU A 138 -12.53 6.35 1.30
N ARG A 139 -13.79 6.42 0.84
CA ARG A 139 -14.98 6.22 1.70
C ARG A 139 -14.96 4.88 2.40
N ARG A 140 -14.45 3.85 1.74
CA ARG A 140 -14.38 2.49 2.28
C ARG A 140 -13.10 2.18 3.06
N ARG A 141 -12.10 3.05 3.01
CA ARG A 141 -10.76 2.78 3.56
C ARG A 141 -10.78 2.46 5.05
N ALA A 142 -11.49 3.24 5.84
CA ALA A 142 -11.61 3.02 7.27
C ALA A 142 -12.29 1.68 7.58
N TRP A 143 -13.39 1.38 6.92
CA TRP A 143 -14.09 0.10 7.07
C TRP A 143 -13.21 -1.08 6.66
N ARG A 144 -12.54 -1.03 5.50
CA ARG A 144 -11.63 -2.09 5.03
C ARG A 144 -10.52 -2.35 6.03
N TYR A 145 -9.86 -1.29 6.52
CA TYR A 145 -8.78 -1.40 7.51
C TYR A 145 -9.28 -2.03 8.81
N ASN A 146 -10.37 -1.52 9.38
CA ASN A 146 -10.91 -2.02 10.63
C ASN A 146 -11.34 -3.51 10.52
N THR A 147 -11.98 -3.88 9.42
CA THR A 147 -12.40 -5.26 9.14
C THR A 147 -11.17 -6.19 9.00
N ALA A 148 -10.15 -5.75 8.26
CA ALA A 148 -8.93 -6.53 8.07
C ALA A 148 -8.15 -6.72 9.38
N VAL A 149 -8.05 -5.70 10.22
CA VAL A 149 -7.42 -5.81 11.56
C VAL A 149 -8.22 -6.74 12.47
N GLN A 150 -9.55 -6.66 12.44
CA GLN A 150 -10.41 -7.61 13.18
C GLN A 150 -10.17 -9.05 12.71
N ARG A 151 -10.12 -9.27 11.40
CA ARG A 151 -9.80 -10.58 10.81
C ARG A 151 -8.42 -11.08 11.23
N ALA A 152 -7.41 -10.19 11.24
CA ALA A 152 -6.08 -10.52 11.72
C ALA A 152 -6.09 -11.01 13.18
N ARG A 153 -6.84 -10.36 14.07
CA ARG A 153 -7.00 -10.77 15.48
C ARG A 153 -7.68 -12.14 15.64
N GLU A 154 -8.63 -12.46 14.77
CA GLU A 154 -9.25 -13.80 14.75
C GLU A 154 -8.23 -14.87 14.35
N LEU A 155 -7.44 -14.59 13.30
CA LEU A 155 -6.38 -15.49 12.84
C LEU A 155 -5.22 -15.59 13.82
N GLU A 156 -4.92 -14.54 14.58
CA GLU A 156 -3.92 -14.57 15.65
C GLU A 156 -4.31 -15.55 16.77
N ARG A 157 -5.59 -15.56 17.16
CA ARG A 157 -6.10 -16.54 18.15
C ARG A 157 -6.00 -17.99 17.65
N GLN A 158 -5.96 -18.18 16.32
CA GLN A 158 -5.77 -19.48 15.69
C GLN A 158 -4.28 -19.83 15.47
N GLY A 159 -3.35 -18.92 15.81
CA GLY A 159 -1.91 -19.11 15.61
C GLY A 159 -1.44 -18.96 14.16
N LEU A 160 -2.29 -18.41 13.29
CA LEU A 160 -1.99 -18.20 11.87
C LEU A 160 -1.39 -16.81 11.60
N VAL A 161 -1.66 -15.84 12.45
CA VAL A 161 -1.13 -14.48 12.37
C VAL A 161 -0.42 -14.13 13.68
N CYS A 162 0.68 -13.39 13.60
CA CYS A 162 1.33 -12.72 14.71
C CYS A 162 1.25 -11.21 14.46
N ILE A 163 0.58 -10.46 15.33
CA ILE A 163 0.43 -9.01 15.18
C ILE A 163 1.49 -8.29 16.01
N ILE A 164 2.23 -7.41 15.35
CA ILE A 164 3.21 -6.49 15.95
C ILE A 164 2.67 -5.08 15.77
N ALA A 165 2.38 -4.40 16.88
CA ALA A 165 1.80 -3.05 16.86
C ALA A 165 2.42 -2.19 17.96
N PRO A 166 2.47 -0.86 17.83
CA PRO A 166 2.86 0.02 18.91
C PRO A 166 1.83 -0.02 20.05
N ASP A 167 2.27 0.27 21.27
CA ASP A 167 1.42 0.28 22.46
C ASP A 167 0.50 1.53 22.51
N SER A 168 0.95 2.65 21.93
CA SER A 168 0.25 3.96 21.93
C SER A 168 0.66 4.79 20.71
#